data_51ea389a4db603b2685b48c7b71ece91
#
_entry.id   51ea389a4db603b2685b48c7b71ece91
#
_cell.length_a   1.000
_cell.length_b   1.000
_cell.length_c   1.000
_cell.angle_alpha   90.00
_cell.angle_beta   90.00
_cell.angle_gamma   90.00
#
_symmetry.space_group_name_H-M   'P 1'
#
loop_
_entity.id
_entity.type
_entity.pdbx_description
1 polymer ?
#
loop_
_entity_poly.entity_id
_entity_poly.type
_entity_poly.pdbx_seq_one_letter_code
_entity_poly.pdbx_strand_id
1 'polypeptide(L)'
;KSLAGRDLKDGEFSFQLVEGEGEDAKVVATGKNNAEGKITMGAVKYTKPGTHTYTLREVNGGTTSKGITYDGKAYAIVTTITDKGDGMLEAKHELKGAEDVKTATFNNTYSVTPLETEVDFGLSKVIDGRDWMDADKFSFTISAPEGNPLPDPTTVAVGESDANDEGIAAIRFGKIRYTAAGTYKYEIRENAGNAAGMTYDAHVATAEVTVTEDGEGNLTANVSTKENGRFANTYHSELDYAAAGGLKLSKTLRGRPMTEGQFTFTVTPADEASANALGLHEGANTFKSPATADGTVGLIDILAGKEVKFTQADAGKTFKYTVAEKNDGQPGYTYDDAVRTVTIAIADDGAGTLTATTTVSGGSDRPLTTEYKTGASAVESAVVPFGNSYSASTDSPGTPAKVVATKKLTGRPMANGEFYFGIAYAGETEAIDGTCVTNFNGQVSFGWLHYDTEMLANLVSAGRAIRTDADGKLRWTISYTAFEYTNLLADQGITAAKPSFSFKVIVVDNGDGTLTATPDYGGTEPVFENVYGAEAVNATLAGTKKLQAAEGLTPADIAGKFTFTVTADEAGAPMPERTTATNDAAGNVDFGKIHFTLEDLN
;
A
#
# COMPACT_ATOMS: atom_id res chain seq x y z
N LYS A 1 -72.83 -47.66 9.40
CA LYS A 1 -72.05 -46.58 8.84
C LYS A 1 -70.66 -46.48 9.47
N SER A 2 -69.63 -46.37 8.68
CA SER A 2 -68.29 -46.02 9.15
C SER A 2 -67.73 -44.85 8.40
N LEU A 3 -66.83 -44.15 9.02
CA LEU A 3 -66.03 -43.12 8.43
C LEU A 3 -64.58 -43.37 8.79
N ALA A 4 -63.72 -43.58 7.79
CA ALA A 4 -62.28 -43.65 7.98
C ALA A 4 -61.68 -42.23 7.80
N GLY A 5 -60.64 -41.93 8.54
CA GLY A 5 -59.90 -40.66 8.45
C GLY A 5 -60.23 -39.62 9.52
N ARG A 6 -61.39 -39.65 10.11
CA ARG A 6 -61.80 -38.92 11.32
C ARG A 6 -62.99 -39.56 12.03
N ASP A 7 -63.31 -39.09 13.22
CA ASP A 7 -64.47 -39.55 13.98
C ASP A 7 -65.78 -39.24 13.27
N LEU A 8 -66.66 -40.23 13.32
CA LEU A 8 -68.02 -40.13 12.80
C LEU A 8 -68.88 -39.31 13.79
N LYS A 9 -69.62 -38.33 13.25
CA LYS A 9 -70.54 -37.53 14.09
C LYS A 9 -71.95 -37.98 13.98
N ASP A 10 -72.72 -37.71 15.05
CA ASP A 10 -74.18 -38.04 15.09
C ASP A 10 -74.92 -37.26 14.02
N GLY A 11 -75.78 -37.99 13.25
CA GLY A 11 -76.61 -37.39 12.19
C GLY A 11 -75.86 -36.82 10.97
N GLU A 12 -74.59 -37.11 10.80
CA GLU A 12 -73.76 -36.53 9.74
C GLU A 12 -74.13 -37.03 8.36
N PHE A 13 -74.41 -38.29 8.21
CA PHE A 13 -74.77 -38.91 6.94
C PHE A 13 -76.23 -39.21 6.84
N SER A 14 -76.84 -39.03 5.70
CA SER A 14 -78.25 -39.29 5.42
C SER A 14 -78.38 -40.47 4.48
N PHE A 15 -79.39 -41.25 4.73
CA PHE A 15 -79.71 -42.44 3.97
C PHE A 15 -81.15 -42.37 3.46
N GLN A 16 -81.42 -43.00 2.33
CA GLN A 16 -82.71 -43.04 1.67
C GLN A 16 -83.11 -44.50 1.42
N LEU A 17 -84.39 -44.83 1.76
CA LEU A 17 -85.03 -46.03 1.30
C LEU A 17 -85.88 -45.59 0.08
N VAL A 18 -85.61 -46.18 -1.07
CA VAL A 18 -86.23 -45.77 -2.35
C VAL A 18 -86.97 -46.94 -2.91
N GLU A 19 -88.24 -46.68 -3.31
CA GLU A 19 -89.12 -47.63 -4.00
C GLU A 19 -89.11 -47.26 -5.49
N GLY A 20 -88.97 -48.30 -6.37
CA GLY A 20 -88.94 -48.11 -7.82
C GLY A 20 -87.53 -47.75 -8.36
N GLU A 21 -87.39 -47.66 -9.66
CA GLU A 21 -86.13 -47.36 -10.38
C GLU A 21 -86.35 -46.20 -11.41
N GLY A 22 -85.28 -45.56 -11.80
CA GLY A 22 -85.28 -44.48 -12.81
C GLY A 22 -86.09 -43.28 -12.34
N GLU A 23 -86.92 -42.69 -13.27
CA GLU A 23 -87.71 -41.50 -12.99
C GLU A 23 -88.89 -41.75 -12.02
N ASP A 24 -89.31 -42.99 -11.85
CA ASP A 24 -90.34 -43.38 -10.93
C ASP A 24 -89.85 -43.67 -9.50
N ALA A 25 -88.57 -43.49 -9.25
CA ALA A 25 -87.98 -43.76 -7.96
C ALA A 25 -88.48 -42.77 -6.91
N LYS A 26 -89.17 -43.32 -5.88
CA LYS A 26 -89.74 -42.52 -4.78
C LYS A 26 -89.02 -42.80 -3.47
N VAL A 27 -88.54 -41.78 -2.79
CA VAL A 27 -87.99 -41.89 -1.43
C VAL A 27 -89.17 -42.14 -0.46
N VAL A 28 -89.21 -43.29 0.16
CA VAL A 28 -90.28 -43.72 1.10
C VAL A 28 -89.90 -43.55 2.56
N ALA A 29 -88.59 -43.54 2.86
CA ALA A 29 -88.11 -43.25 4.21
C ALA A 29 -86.70 -42.65 4.11
N THR A 30 -86.30 -41.79 5.04
CA THR A 30 -84.98 -41.30 5.25
C THR A 30 -84.43 -41.69 6.61
N GLY A 31 -83.12 -41.77 6.74
CA GLY A 31 -82.46 -42.11 8.01
C GLY A 31 -81.16 -41.37 8.17
N LYS A 32 -80.61 -41.40 9.36
CA LYS A 32 -79.30 -40.83 9.70
C LYS A 32 -78.54 -41.84 10.56
N ASN A 33 -77.21 -41.67 10.53
CA ASN A 33 -76.31 -42.41 11.44
C ASN A 33 -76.30 -41.76 12.84
N ASN A 34 -76.00 -42.54 13.86
CA ASN A 34 -75.52 -42.03 15.14
C ASN A 34 -73.96 -42.04 15.14
N ALA A 35 -73.33 -41.56 16.21
CA ALA A 35 -71.87 -41.51 16.36
C ALA A 35 -71.20 -42.90 16.33
N GLU A 36 -71.90 -43.93 16.76
CA GLU A 36 -71.42 -45.33 16.75
C GLU A 36 -71.66 -46.03 15.40
N GLY A 37 -72.20 -45.29 14.41
CA GLY A 37 -72.39 -45.75 13.04
C GLY A 37 -73.70 -46.52 12.82
N LYS A 38 -74.62 -46.63 13.80
CA LYS A 38 -75.92 -47.20 13.61
C LYS A 38 -76.81 -46.26 12.77
N ILE A 39 -77.36 -46.79 11.71
CA ILE A 39 -78.32 -46.06 10.85
C ILE A 39 -79.72 -46.35 11.37
N THR A 40 -80.47 -45.29 11.65
CA THR A 40 -81.87 -45.40 12.02
C THR A 40 -82.72 -44.79 10.90
N MET A 41 -83.55 -45.66 10.28
CA MET A 41 -84.47 -45.26 9.20
C MET A 41 -85.81 -44.86 9.77
N GLY A 42 -86.49 -43.92 9.10
CA GLY A 42 -87.90 -43.61 9.41
C GLY A 42 -88.79 -44.76 9.12
N ALA A 43 -89.95 -44.81 9.83
CA ALA A 43 -90.93 -45.85 9.65
C ALA A 43 -91.66 -45.76 8.28
N VAL A 44 -91.86 -46.91 7.64
CA VAL A 44 -92.70 -47.06 6.47
C VAL A 44 -94.00 -47.75 6.92
N LYS A 45 -95.17 -47.20 6.57
CA LYS A 45 -96.45 -47.72 6.99
C LYS A 45 -97.05 -48.60 5.88
N TYR A 46 -97.40 -49.82 6.19
CA TYR A 46 -98.06 -50.79 5.30
C TYR A 46 -99.51 -51.00 5.73
N THR A 47 -100.42 -51.10 4.76
CA THR A 47 -101.85 -51.24 4.99
C THR A 47 -102.45 -52.54 4.42
N LYS A 48 -101.63 -53.30 3.67
CA LYS A 48 -102.03 -54.55 3.01
C LYS A 48 -100.84 -55.52 2.95
N PRO A 49 -101.07 -56.81 3.01
CA PRO A 49 -100.08 -57.82 2.71
C PRO A 49 -99.51 -57.64 1.30
N GLY A 50 -98.26 -58.01 1.13
CA GLY A 50 -97.56 -57.88 -0.17
C GLY A 50 -96.02 -57.86 0.01
N THR A 51 -95.33 -57.90 -1.12
CA THR A 51 -93.87 -57.83 -1.13
C THR A 51 -93.46 -56.49 -1.79
N HIS A 52 -92.64 -55.76 -1.06
CA HIS A 52 -92.09 -54.49 -1.48
C HIS A 52 -90.59 -54.61 -1.62
N THR A 53 -90.01 -54.08 -2.68
CA THR A 53 -88.56 -54.03 -2.91
C THR A 53 -88.12 -52.60 -2.86
N TYR A 54 -87.10 -52.33 -2.03
CA TYR A 54 -86.53 -51.02 -1.83
C TYR A 54 -85.02 -51.05 -2.09
N THR A 55 -84.51 -49.93 -2.51
CA THR A 55 -83.06 -49.69 -2.54
C THR A 55 -82.68 -48.77 -1.39
N LEU A 56 -81.87 -49.32 -0.42
CA LEU A 56 -81.26 -48.51 0.60
C LEU A 56 -79.93 -47.97 0.07
N ARG A 57 -79.78 -46.62 0.02
CA ARG A 57 -78.58 -45.95 -0.43
C ARG A 57 -78.24 -44.78 0.47
N GLU A 58 -76.98 -44.44 0.48
CA GLU A 58 -76.50 -43.19 1.09
C GLU A 58 -76.79 -42.00 0.18
N VAL A 59 -77.16 -40.86 0.74
CA VAL A 59 -77.27 -39.61 0.03
C VAL A 59 -75.86 -39.19 -0.40
N ASN A 60 -75.67 -38.79 -1.66
CA ASN A 60 -74.39 -38.52 -2.27
C ASN A 60 -73.48 -39.72 -2.53
N GLY A 61 -74.01 -40.95 -2.36
CA GLY A 61 -73.23 -42.19 -2.59
C GLY A 61 -72.54 -42.18 -3.96
N GLY A 62 -71.27 -42.57 -3.97
CA GLY A 62 -70.40 -42.55 -5.20
C GLY A 62 -69.81 -41.20 -5.57
N THR A 63 -70.06 -40.14 -4.80
CA THR A 63 -69.46 -38.82 -5.02
C THR A 63 -68.39 -38.49 -3.99
N THR A 64 -67.61 -37.44 -4.29
CA THR A 64 -66.67 -36.86 -3.34
C THR A 64 -67.04 -35.41 -3.13
N SER A 65 -67.18 -34.98 -1.88
CA SER A 65 -67.51 -33.62 -1.51
C SER A 65 -67.01 -33.30 -0.12
N LYS A 66 -66.49 -32.12 0.09
CA LYS A 66 -66.05 -31.63 1.41
C LYS A 66 -65.11 -32.62 2.16
N GLY A 67 -64.12 -33.11 1.42
CA GLY A 67 -63.16 -34.10 1.97
C GLY A 67 -63.73 -35.52 2.13
N ILE A 68 -65.03 -35.75 1.94
CA ILE A 68 -65.67 -37.06 2.11
C ILE A 68 -65.85 -37.71 0.75
N THR A 69 -65.35 -38.93 0.61
CA THR A 69 -65.70 -39.83 -0.47
C THR A 69 -66.78 -40.75 0.07
N TYR A 70 -68.00 -40.62 -0.48
CA TYR A 70 -69.19 -41.34 -0.09
C TYR A 70 -69.18 -42.73 -0.69
N ASP A 71 -69.56 -43.76 0.12
CA ASP A 71 -69.72 -45.11 -0.36
C ASP A 71 -70.86 -45.20 -1.38
N GLY A 72 -70.54 -45.59 -2.60
CA GLY A 72 -71.54 -45.75 -3.69
C GLY A 72 -72.39 -47.03 -3.62
N LYS A 73 -72.27 -47.82 -2.55
CA LYS A 73 -73.04 -49.02 -2.39
C LYS A 73 -74.52 -48.74 -2.26
N ALA A 74 -75.30 -49.62 -2.83
CA ALA A 74 -76.76 -49.69 -2.66
C ALA A 74 -77.16 -51.11 -2.30
N TYR A 75 -78.10 -51.22 -1.38
CA TYR A 75 -78.59 -52.50 -0.90
C TYR A 75 -80.07 -52.67 -1.26
N ALA A 76 -80.42 -53.78 -1.92
CA ALA A 76 -81.80 -54.14 -2.17
C ALA A 76 -82.36 -54.76 -0.88
N ILE A 77 -83.52 -54.21 -0.41
CA ILE A 77 -84.23 -54.67 0.76
C ILE A 77 -85.60 -55.18 0.28
N VAL A 78 -85.84 -56.41 0.55
CA VAL A 78 -87.18 -56.99 0.33
C VAL A 78 -87.90 -56.99 1.65
N THR A 79 -89.10 -56.39 1.69
CA THR A 79 -89.98 -56.34 2.83
C THR A 79 -91.20 -57.15 2.50
N THR A 80 -91.38 -58.24 3.20
CA THR A 80 -92.60 -59.11 3.09
C THR A 80 -93.56 -58.75 4.21
N ILE A 81 -94.77 -58.34 3.84
CA ILE A 81 -95.87 -58.05 4.77
C ILE A 81 -96.81 -59.21 4.75
N THR A 82 -97.04 -59.84 5.88
CA THR A 82 -97.97 -60.97 6.08
C THR A 82 -99.10 -60.57 7.02
N ASP A 83 -100.30 -61.09 6.78
CA ASP A 83 -101.41 -60.95 7.71
C ASP A 83 -101.34 -62.09 8.72
N LYS A 84 -101.29 -61.80 10.01
CA LYS A 84 -101.25 -62.78 11.09
C LYS A 84 -102.58 -63.41 11.43
N GLY A 85 -103.70 -62.93 10.84
CA GLY A 85 -105.05 -63.41 11.09
C GLY A 85 -105.65 -62.90 12.40
N ASP A 86 -104.98 -62.03 13.13
CA ASP A 86 -105.38 -61.38 14.38
C ASP A 86 -105.69 -59.87 14.20
N GLY A 87 -105.82 -59.44 12.95
CA GLY A 87 -106.03 -58.03 12.59
C GLY A 87 -104.73 -57.19 12.58
N MET A 88 -103.54 -57.81 12.67
CA MET A 88 -102.24 -57.18 12.63
C MET A 88 -101.39 -57.66 11.44
N LEU A 89 -100.66 -56.75 10.84
CA LEU A 89 -99.68 -57.07 9.80
C LEU A 89 -98.31 -57.21 10.42
N GLU A 90 -97.56 -58.19 9.99
CA GLU A 90 -96.14 -58.34 10.32
C GLU A 90 -95.27 -58.05 9.13
N ALA A 91 -94.21 -57.30 9.38
CA ALA A 91 -93.21 -56.94 8.36
C ALA A 91 -91.88 -57.68 8.63
N LYS A 92 -91.42 -58.42 7.65
CA LYS A 92 -90.09 -59.04 7.66
C LYS A 92 -89.23 -58.39 6.58
N HIS A 93 -88.00 -57.92 6.96
CA HIS A 93 -87.08 -57.31 6.08
C HIS A 93 -85.87 -58.23 5.80
N GLU A 94 -85.54 -58.39 4.54
CA GLU A 94 -84.37 -59.19 4.11
C GLU A 94 -83.52 -58.40 3.13
N LEU A 95 -82.16 -58.40 3.32
CA LEU A 95 -81.19 -57.89 2.36
C LEU A 95 -81.11 -58.92 1.22
N LYS A 96 -81.34 -58.47 -0.01
CA LYS A 96 -81.29 -59.27 -1.24
C LYS A 96 -79.91 -59.27 -1.86
N GLY A 97 -79.37 -60.39 -2.27
CA GLY A 97 -78.23 -60.51 -3.14
C GLY A 97 -76.86 -60.82 -2.50
N ALA A 98 -76.86 -61.20 -1.20
CA ALA A 98 -75.69 -61.79 -0.55
C ALA A 98 -76.11 -62.70 0.56
N GLU A 99 -75.94 -64.01 0.39
CA GLU A 99 -76.34 -65.06 1.44
C GLU A 99 -75.69 -64.83 2.79
N ASP A 100 -74.58 -64.06 2.85
CA ASP A 100 -73.81 -63.80 4.08
C ASP A 100 -73.91 -62.37 4.61
N VAL A 101 -74.58 -61.42 3.95
CA VAL A 101 -74.63 -59.99 4.39
C VAL A 101 -75.91 -59.78 5.23
N LYS A 102 -75.78 -59.90 6.55
CA LYS A 102 -76.86 -59.62 7.49
C LYS A 102 -77.09 -58.17 7.83
N THR A 103 -76.12 -57.25 7.45
CA THR A 103 -76.12 -55.83 7.79
C THR A 103 -75.65 -54.99 6.61
N ALA A 104 -76.41 -53.99 6.23
CA ALA A 104 -76.01 -53.00 5.25
C ALA A 104 -74.92 -52.10 5.85
N THR A 105 -73.73 -52.04 5.21
CA THR A 105 -72.57 -51.27 5.71
C THR A 105 -72.13 -50.25 4.66
N PHE A 106 -72.12 -49.01 5.02
CA PHE A 106 -71.63 -47.89 4.22
C PHE A 106 -70.33 -47.36 4.82
N ASN A 107 -69.20 -47.33 4.02
CA ASN A 107 -67.90 -46.98 4.46
C ASN A 107 -67.41 -45.76 3.70
N ASN A 108 -67.48 -44.58 4.30
CA ASN A 108 -66.94 -43.39 3.74
C ASN A 108 -65.47 -43.19 4.16
N THR A 109 -64.75 -42.45 3.38
CA THR A 109 -63.39 -41.99 3.76
C THR A 109 -63.37 -40.47 3.80
N TYR A 110 -62.76 -40.01 4.84
CA TYR A 110 -62.42 -38.57 4.92
C TYR A 110 -60.94 -38.38 4.67
N SER A 111 -60.61 -37.44 3.81
CA SER A 111 -59.22 -37.04 3.53
C SER A 111 -59.13 -35.53 3.35
N VAL A 112 -58.05 -34.95 3.82
CA VAL A 112 -57.75 -33.57 3.56
C VAL A 112 -57.04 -33.44 2.20
N THR A 113 -57.32 -32.38 1.49
CA THR A 113 -56.59 -31.99 0.28
C THR A 113 -55.23 -31.39 0.72
N PRO A 114 -54.11 -31.93 0.27
CA PRO A 114 -52.83 -31.35 0.59
C PRO A 114 -52.74 -29.88 0.15
N LEU A 115 -52.25 -29.03 1.05
CA LEU A 115 -52.04 -27.61 0.80
C LEU A 115 -50.60 -27.40 0.34
N GLU A 116 -50.40 -26.88 -0.87
CA GLU A 116 -49.10 -26.38 -1.33
C GLU A 116 -49.12 -24.85 -1.32
N THR A 117 -48.34 -24.27 -0.41
CA THR A 117 -48.32 -22.81 -0.22
C THR A 117 -46.94 -22.30 0.07
N GLU A 118 -46.66 -21.10 -0.39
CA GLU A 118 -45.50 -20.33 0.07
C GLU A 118 -45.78 -19.79 1.47
N VAL A 119 -44.78 -19.86 2.33
CA VAL A 119 -44.85 -19.37 3.70
C VAL A 119 -43.92 -18.18 3.85
N ASP A 120 -44.46 -17.04 4.21
CA ASP A 120 -43.67 -15.86 4.53
C ASP A 120 -43.16 -15.94 5.97
N PHE A 121 -41.95 -16.41 6.12
CA PHE A 121 -41.25 -16.47 7.41
C PHE A 121 -40.77 -15.11 7.91
N GLY A 122 -40.91 -14.02 7.14
CA GLY A 122 -40.45 -12.67 7.47
C GLY A 122 -38.93 -12.56 7.56
N LEU A 123 -38.23 -13.28 6.69
CA LEU A 123 -36.77 -13.33 6.69
C LEU A 123 -36.18 -12.27 5.77
N SER A 124 -35.09 -11.65 6.22
CA SER A 124 -34.35 -10.68 5.45
C SER A 124 -32.84 -10.79 5.64
N LYS A 125 -32.09 -10.40 4.63
CA LYS A 125 -30.63 -10.27 4.63
C LYS A 125 -30.22 -8.83 4.42
N VAL A 126 -29.24 -8.39 5.22
CA VAL A 126 -28.57 -7.07 5.08
C VAL A 126 -27.06 -7.24 5.22
N ILE A 127 -26.33 -6.26 4.70
CA ILE A 127 -24.89 -6.09 4.93
C ILE A 127 -24.72 -4.77 5.69
N ASP A 128 -24.10 -4.84 6.86
CA ASP A 128 -23.70 -3.65 7.61
C ASP A 128 -22.24 -3.33 7.28
N GLY A 129 -21.93 -2.06 6.99
CA GLY A 129 -20.56 -1.58 6.73
C GLY A 129 -20.23 -1.29 5.26
N ARG A 130 -21.00 -1.78 4.31
CA ARG A 130 -20.96 -1.40 2.88
C ARG A 130 -22.26 -1.75 2.16
N ASP A 131 -22.42 -1.21 0.97
CA ASP A 131 -23.49 -1.60 0.07
C ASP A 131 -23.28 -3.02 -0.51
N TRP A 132 -24.35 -3.60 -1.06
CA TRP A 132 -24.27 -4.85 -1.79
C TRP A 132 -23.42 -4.69 -3.06
N MET A 133 -22.81 -5.79 -3.47
CA MET A 133 -22.00 -5.89 -4.69
C MET A 133 -22.46 -7.09 -5.52
N ASP A 134 -22.26 -7.03 -6.83
CA ASP A 134 -22.60 -8.10 -7.78
C ASP A 134 -22.07 -9.49 -7.37
N ALA A 135 -20.93 -9.52 -6.69
CA ALA A 135 -20.31 -10.76 -6.24
C ALA A 135 -20.92 -11.33 -4.96
N ASP A 136 -21.74 -10.55 -4.24
CA ASP A 136 -22.35 -11.00 -3.00
C ASP A 136 -23.41 -12.07 -3.23
N LYS A 137 -23.25 -13.16 -2.52
CA LYS A 137 -24.20 -14.27 -2.54
C LYS A 137 -24.21 -14.97 -1.19
N PHE A 138 -25.35 -14.89 -0.52
CA PHE A 138 -25.54 -15.50 0.79
C PHE A 138 -26.61 -16.60 0.68
N SER A 139 -26.33 -17.74 1.28
CA SER A 139 -27.25 -18.89 1.23
C SER A 139 -27.81 -19.21 2.61
N PHE A 140 -29.05 -19.67 2.62
CA PHE A 140 -29.82 -19.94 3.83
C PHE A 140 -30.40 -21.35 3.75
N THR A 141 -30.32 -22.09 4.82
CA THR A 141 -30.88 -23.43 4.93
C THR A 141 -31.98 -23.44 5.97
N ILE A 142 -33.15 -23.98 5.57
CA ILE A 142 -34.25 -24.24 6.44
C ILE A 142 -34.21 -25.69 6.89
N SER A 143 -34.46 -25.94 8.17
CA SER A 143 -34.57 -27.26 8.79
C SER A 143 -35.79 -27.34 9.68
N ALA A 144 -36.22 -28.55 9.97
CA ALA A 144 -37.35 -28.80 10.83
C ALA A 144 -37.19 -30.16 11.58
N PRO A 145 -37.91 -30.41 12.69
CA PRO A 145 -37.98 -31.71 13.31
C PRO A 145 -38.45 -32.79 12.34
N GLU A 146 -38.05 -34.03 12.60
CA GLU A 146 -38.45 -35.18 11.79
C GLU A 146 -39.99 -35.27 11.63
N GLY A 147 -40.43 -35.50 10.41
CA GLY A 147 -41.86 -35.56 10.05
C GLY A 147 -42.50 -34.22 9.68
N ASN A 148 -41.83 -33.08 9.91
CA ASN A 148 -42.34 -31.82 9.44
C ASN A 148 -42.01 -31.61 7.93
N PRO A 149 -42.96 -31.13 7.14
CA PRO A 149 -42.71 -30.88 5.72
C PRO A 149 -41.74 -29.74 5.53
N LEU A 150 -40.85 -29.86 4.56
CA LEU A 150 -39.86 -28.84 4.16
C LEU A 150 -40.16 -28.36 2.73
N PRO A 151 -39.76 -27.16 2.37
CA PRO A 151 -39.79 -26.72 0.98
C PRO A 151 -38.73 -27.45 0.14
N ASP A 152 -38.89 -27.43 -1.17
CA ASP A 152 -37.88 -27.91 -2.10
C ASP A 152 -37.56 -26.76 -3.11
N PRO A 153 -36.32 -26.28 -3.11
CA PRO A 153 -35.14 -26.68 -2.30
C PRO A 153 -35.20 -26.21 -0.84
N THR A 154 -34.51 -26.93 0.05
CA THR A 154 -34.30 -26.54 1.46
C THR A 154 -33.23 -25.48 1.66
N THR A 155 -32.48 -25.13 0.61
CA THR A 155 -31.46 -24.10 0.61
C THR A 155 -31.74 -23.12 -0.51
N VAL A 156 -31.73 -21.82 -0.15
CA VAL A 156 -31.93 -20.71 -1.07
C VAL A 156 -30.77 -19.73 -0.95
N ALA A 157 -30.56 -18.90 -1.97
CA ALA A 157 -29.54 -17.88 -1.95
C ALA A 157 -30.14 -16.53 -2.35
N VAL A 158 -29.58 -15.46 -1.78
CA VAL A 158 -29.89 -14.07 -2.14
C VAL A 158 -28.60 -13.34 -2.52
N GLY A 159 -28.70 -12.40 -3.44
CA GLY A 159 -27.63 -11.56 -3.92
C GLY A 159 -28.07 -10.11 -4.03
N GLU A 160 -27.21 -9.28 -4.65
CA GLU A 160 -27.49 -7.86 -4.86
C GLU A 160 -28.84 -7.60 -5.56
N SER A 161 -29.18 -8.38 -6.59
CA SER A 161 -30.43 -8.24 -7.35
C SER A 161 -31.70 -8.48 -6.52
N ASP A 162 -31.58 -9.10 -5.35
CA ASP A 162 -32.69 -9.37 -4.42
C ASP A 162 -32.86 -8.25 -3.39
N ALA A 163 -31.88 -7.34 -3.28
CA ALA A 163 -31.89 -6.21 -2.36
C ALA A 163 -32.74 -5.06 -2.93
N ASN A 164 -33.52 -4.44 -2.05
CA ASN A 164 -34.24 -3.21 -2.36
C ASN A 164 -33.34 -1.97 -2.21
N ASP A 165 -33.89 -0.77 -2.47
CA ASP A 165 -33.17 0.51 -2.35
C ASP A 165 -32.64 0.80 -0.94
N GLU A 166 -33.14 0.10 0.08
CA GLU A 166 -32.67 0.19 1.48
C GLU A 166 -31.58 -0.84 1.81
N GLY A 167 -31.15 -1.63 0.82
CA GLY A 167 -30.15 -2.68 1.00
C GLY A 167 -30.69 -3.94 1.70
N ILE A 168 -32.00 -4.17 1.70
CA ILE A 168 -32.65 -5.31 2.34
C ILE A 168 -33.08 -6.33 1.28
N ALA A 169 -32.49 -7.53 1.31
CA ALA A 169 -32.90 -8.65 0.47
C ALA A 169 -33.86 -9.57 1.23
N ALA A 170 -35.02 -9.86 0.64
CA ALA A 170 -35.99 -10.80 1.22
C ALA A 170 -35.55 -12.25 0.94
N ILE A 171 -35.52 -13.09 1.99
CA ILE A 171 -35.21 -14.50 1.88
C ILE A 171 -36.53 -15.27 1.76
N ARG A 172 -36.72 -15.95 0.64
CA ARG A 172 -37.95 -16.70 0.35
C ARG A 172 -37.60 -18.13 0.00
N PHE A 173 -38.27 -19.08 0.71
CA PHE A 173 -38.22 -20.49 0.38
C PHE A 173 -39.40 -20.83 -0.55
N GLY A 174 -39.30 -21.95 -1.25
CA GLY A 174 -40.38 -22.46 -2.10
C GLY A 174 -41.60 -22.89 -1.31
N LYS A 175 -42.57 -23.46 -2.04
CA LYS A 175 -43.81 -23.98 -1.44
C LYS A 175 -43.55 -25.13 -0.50
N ILE A 176 -44.33 -25.17 0.60
CA ILE A 176 -44.34 -26.26 1.54
C ILE A 176 -45.65 -27.01 1.34
N ARG A 177 -45.60 -28.35 1.34
CA ARG A 177 -46.75 -29.22 1.18
C ARG A 177 -47.19 -29.78 2.51
N TYR A 178 -48.29 -29.25 3.06
CA TYR A 178 -48.90 -29.71 4.29
C TYR A 178 -49.97 -30.75 3.95
N THR A 179 -49.97 -31.87 4.69
CA THR A 179 -50.91 -32.98 4.50
C THR A 179 -51.85 -33.19 5.70
N ALA A 180 -51.66 -32.45 6.79
CA ALA A 180 -52.48 -32.53 7.99
C ALA A 180 -52.49 -31.17 8.72
N ALA A 181 -53.52 -30.96 9.54
CA ALA A 181 -53.55 -29.88 10.50
C ALA A 181 -52.51 -30.14 11.62
N GLY A 182 -51.90 -29.09 12.15
CA GLY A 182 -50.90 -29.19 13.20
C GLY A 182 -50.06 -27.92 13.33
N THR A 183 -49.12 -27.93 14.24
CA THR A 183 -48.11 -26.85 14.41
C THR A 183 -46.75 -27.38 13.98
N TYR A 184 -46.18 -26.72 13.03
CA TYR A 184 -44.92 -27.08 12.39
C TYR A 184 -43.84 -26.05 12.73
N LYS A 185 -42.69 -26.50 13.26
CA LYS A 185 -41.59 -25.67 13.69
C LYS A 185 -40.47 -25.71 12.67
N TYR A 186 -39.85 -24.55 12.43
CA TYR A 186 -38.76 -24.38 11.49
C TYR A 186 -37.62 -23.61 12.11
N GLU A 187 -36.39 -23.98 11.76
CA GLU A 187 -35.16 -23.24 12.05
C GLU A 187 -34.50 -22.86 10.75
N ILE A 188 -34.10 -21.61 10.64
CA ILE A 188 -33.40 -21.07 9.46
C ILE A 188 -32.03 -20.55 9.89
N ARG A 189 -30.99 -20.87 9.13
CA ARG A 189 -29.62 -20.47 9.37
C ARG A 189 -29.00 -19.93 8.10
N GLU A 190 -28.15 -18.90 8.24
CA GLU A 190 -27.23 -18.54 7.19
C GLU A 190 -26.11 -19.57 7.10
N ASN A 191 -25.73 -19.98 5.90
CA ASN A 191 -24.55 -20.81 5.67
C ASN A 191 -23.32 -19.90 5.65
N ALA A 192 -22.41 -20.10 6.61
CA ALA A 192 -21.18 -19.31 6.67
C ALA A 192 -20.35 -19.45 5.38
N GLY A 193 -19.92 -18.32 4.85
CA GLY A 193 -18.99 -18.22 3.73
C GLY A 193 -17.58 -17.84 4.19
N ASN A 194 -16.77 -17.40 3.24
CA ASN A 194 -15.37 -17.01 3.47
C ASN A 194 -14.99 -15.72 2.72
N ALA A 195 -15.95 -14.86 2.40
CA ALA A 195 -15.66 -13.59 1.76
C ALA A 195 -14.78 -12.73 2.67
N ALA A 196 -13.70 -12.20 2.12
CA ALA A 196 -12.75 -11.42 2.87
C ALA A 196 -13.40 -10.13 3.41
N GLY A 197 -13.07 -9.76 4.62
CA GLY A 197 -13.68 -8.63 5.32
C GLY A 197 -15.09 -8.90 5.86
N MET A 198 -15.73 -10.05 5.56
CA MET A 198 -17.09 -10.35 5.94
C MET A 198 -17.16 -11.22 7.21
N THR A 199 -17.87 -10.76 8.20
CA THR A 199 -18.29 -11.56 9.35
C THR A 199 -19.73 -11.99 9.15
N TYR A 200 -19.93 -13.31 9.06
CA TYR A 200 -21.25 -13.92 8.80
C TYR A 200 -22.07 -14.00 10.08
N ASP A 201 -23.37 -13.78 9.94
CA ASP A 201 -24.32 -13.90 11.01
C ASP A 201 -24.53 -15.38 11.38
N ALA A 202 -24.32 -15.72 12.63
CA ALA A 202 -24.39 -17.11 13.10
C ALA A 202 -25.68 -17.43 13.88
N HIS A 203 -26.62 -16.48 13.99
CA HIS A 203 -27.84 -16.74 14.75
C HIS A 203 -28.78 -17.66 14.00
N VAL A 204 -29.81 -18.10 14.68
CA VAL A 204 -30.88 -18.97 14.17
C VAL A 204 -32.18 -18.22 14.20
N ALA A 205 -32.83 -18.09 13.06
CA ALA A 205 -34.20 -17.64 13.01
C ALA A 205 -35.15 -18.84 13.24
N THR A 206 -36.21 -18.59 13.96
CA THR A 206 -37.23 -19.62 14.23
C THR A 206 -38.61 -19.15 13.80
N ALA A 207 -39.42 -20.12 13.34
CA ALA A 207 -40.82 -19.85 13.00
C ALA A 207 -41.71 -21.04 13.31
N GLU A 208 -42.95 -20.76 13.65
CA GLU A 208 -44.00 -21.76 13.78
C GLU A 208 -45.11 -21.46 12.76
N VAL A 209 -45.54 -22.53 12.06
CA VAL A 209 -46.67 -22.48 11.15
C VAL A 209 -47.79 -23.30 11.70
N THR A 210 -48.93 -22.68 11.97
CA THR A 210 -50.14 -23.36 12.37
C THR A 210 -50.98 -23.65 11.13
N VAL A 211 -51.20 -24.94 10.87
CA VAL A 211 -52.07 -25.42 9.81
C VAL A 211 -53.39 -25.85 10.44
N THR A 212 -54.45 -25.22 10.01
CA THR A 212 -55.82 -25.53 10.44
C THR A 212 -56.60 -26.21 9.32
N GLU A 213 -57.60 -26.98 9.69
CA GLU A 213 -58.51 -27.68 8.79
C GLU A 213 -59.94 -27.19 9.08
N ASP A 214 -60.72 -26.90 8.02
CA ASP A 214 -62.03 -26.26 8.10
C ASP A 214 -63.23 -27.22 8.35
N GLY A 215 -62.99 -28.52 8.47
CA GLY A 215 -64.01 -29.56 8.55
C GLY A 215 -64.58 -30.00 7.19
N GLU A 216 -64.12 -29.37 6.14
CA GLU A 216 -64.52 -29.68 4.74
C GLU A 216 -63.34 -30.27 3.93
N GLY A 217 -62.23 -30.58 4.58
CA GLY A 217 -61.03 -31.14 3.97
C GLY A 217 -60.06 -30.11 3.39
N ASN A 218 -60.26 -28.83 3.62
CA ASN A 218 -59.33 -27.78 3.16
C ASN A 218 -58.40 -27.40 4.32
N LEU A 219 -57.12 -27.26 3.99
CA LEU A 219 -56.08 -26.78 4.91
C LEU A 219 -55.78 -25.29 4.67
N THR A 220 -55.51 -24.60 5.76
CA THR A 220 -55.03 -23.20 5.73
C THR A 220 -53.79 -23.12 6.64
N ALA A 221 -52.69 -22.52 6.13
CA ALA A 221 -51.45 -22.36 6.87
C ALA A 221 -51.24 -20.89 7.20
N ASN A 222 -50.92 -20.60 8.45
CA ASN A 222 -50.57 -19.26 8.93
C ASN A 222 -49.32 -19.30 9.79
N VAL A 223 -48.41 -18.35 9.63
CA VAL A 223 -47.28 -18.19 10.52
C VAL A 223 -47.77 -17.64 11.85
N SER A 224 -47.66 -18.42 12.90
CA SER A 224 -48.14 -18.09 14.24
C SER A 224 -47.07 -17.34 15.06
N THR A 225 -45.81 -17.71 14.91
CA THR A 225 -44.66 -17.02 15.49
C THR A 225 -43.51 -16.96 14.52
N LYS A 226 -42.73 -15.88 14.60
CA LYS A 226 -41.47 -15.70 13.87
C LYS A 226 -40.53 -14.84 14.69
N GLU A 227 -39.29 -15.28 14.84
CA GLU A 227 -38.29 -14.64 15.68
C GLU A 227 -36.94 -14.59 14.94
N ASN A 228 -36.19 -13.51 15.18
CA ASN A 228 -34.84 -13.31 14.66
C ASN A 228 -34.72 -13.44 13.11
N GLY A 229 -35.73 -12.95 12.38
CA GLY A 229 -35.78 -13.11 10.92
C GLY A 229 -34.79 -12.20 10.12
N ARG A 230 -34.09 -11.27 10.76
CA ARG A 230 -33.13 -10.38 10.10
C ARG A 230 -31.70 -10.90 10.27
N PHE A 231 -31.09 -11.37 9.20
CA PHE A 231 -29.69 -11.77 9.15
C PHE A 231 -28.82 -10.57 8.72
N ALA A 232 -27.82 -10.21 9.55
CA ALA A 232 -26.96 -9.06 9.31
C ALA A 232 -25.48 -9.50 9.28
N ASN A 233 -24.88 -9.52 8.10
CA ASN A 233 -23.44 -9.70 8.03
C ASN A 233 -22.75 -8.33 8.17
N THR A 234 -21.59 -8.33 8.82
CA THR A 234 -20.80 -7.12 8.99
C THR A 234 -19.58 -7.16 8.10
N TYR A 235 -19.42 -6.13 7.28
CA TYR A 235 -18.22 -5.92 6.50
C TYR A 235 -17.26 -4.98 7.24
N HIS A 236 -15.99 -5.35 7.27
CA HIS A 236 -14.92 -4.54 7.85
C HIS A 236 -13.64 -4.67 7.01
N SER A 237 -13.05 -3.53 6.68
CA SER A 237 -11.71 -3.43 6.13
C SER A 237 -10.92 -2.36 6.89
N GLU A 238 -9.64 -2.62 7.16
CA GLU A 238 -8.76 -1.71 7.87
C GLU A 238 -7.37 -1.73 7.25
N LEU A 239 -6.72 -0.59 7.17
CA LEU A 239 -5.33 -0.43 6.78
C LEU A 239 -4.59 0.39 7.85
N ASP A 240 -3.60 -0.23 8.49
CA ASP A 240 -2.63 0.50 9.31
C ASP A 240 -1.63 1.21 8.38
N TYR A 241 -1.93 2.47 8.09
CA TYR A 241 -1.16 3.29 7.16
C TYR A 241 0.27 3.56 7.66
N ALA A 242 0.43 3.80 8.96
CA ALA A 242 1.74 4.06 9.55
C ALA A 242 2.63 2.79 9.50
N ALA A 243 2.08 1.63 9.88
CA ALA A 243 2.80 0.36 9.82
C ALA A 243 3.10 -0.09 8.37
N ALA A 244 2.25 0.27 7.42
CA ALA A 244 2.45 -0.06 6.00
C ALA A 244 3.58 0.73 5.32
N GLY A 245 4.15 1.75 5.98
CA GLY A 245 5.23 2.60 5.45
C GLY A 245 4.95 4.08 5.63
N GLY A 246 3.71 4.50 5.49
CA GLY A 246 3.23 5.86 5.75
C GLY A 246 3.91 6.97 4.95
N LEU A 247 3.79 8.17 5.47
CA LEU A 247 4.36 9.39 4.91
C LEU A 247 5.57 9.85 5.74
N LYS A 248 6.69 10.13 5.05
CA LYS A 248 7.90 10.70 5.66
C LYS A 248 8.34 11.95 4.91
N LEU A 249 9.11 12.79 5.58
CA LEU A 249 9.86 13.84 4.92
C LEU A 249 11.31 13.41 4.77
N SER A 250 12.02 13.98 3.80
CA SER A 250 13.46 13.83 3.74
C SER A 250 14.15 15.18 3.58
N LYS A 251 15.34 15.28 4.17
CA LYS A 251 16.17 16.45 4.05
C LYS A 251 17.58 16.07 3.63
N THR A 252 18.09 16.79 2.63
CA THR A 252 19.49 16.74 2.21
C THR A 252 20.09 18.12 2.33
N LEU A 253 21.27 18.22 2.93
CA LEU A 253 22.10 19.42 2.89
C LEU A 253 23.39 19.11 2.13
N ARG A 254 23.73 19.91 1.15
CA ARG A 254 24.99 19.81 0.40
C ARG A 254 25.91 20.95 0.79
N GLY A 255 27.21 20.68 0.85
CA GLY A 255 28.27 21.63 1.18
C GLY A 255 28.78 21.55 2.61
N ARG A 256 28.00 20.97 3.53
CA ARG A 256 28.42 20.66 4.90
C ARG A 256 27.53 19.64 5.56
N PRO A 257 27.98 18.98 6.66
CA PRO A 257 27.11 18.14 7.49
C PRO A 257 25.94 18.94 8.06
N MET A 258 24.76 18.31 8.13
CA MET A 258 23.57 18.84 8.77
C MET A 258 23.56 18.48 10.25
N THR A 259 23.23 19.43 11.10
CA THR A 259 23.08 19.20 12.55
C THR A 259 21.62 18.88 12.90
N GLU A 260 21.42 18.23 14.03
CA GLU A 260 20.07 17.91 14.50
C GLU A 260 19.25 19.17 14.76
N GLY A 261 18.01 19.17 14.26
CA GLY A 261 17.09 20.26 14.44
C GLY A 261 17.40 21.54 13.63
N GLN A 262 18.36 21.49 12.72
CA GLN A 262 18.81 22.65 11.97
C GLN A 262 17.73 23.25 11.06
N PHE A 263 16.93 22.39 10.43
CA PHE A 263 15.84 22.82 9.54
C PHE A 263 14.51 22.39 10.11
N THR A 264 13.49 23.22 9.89
CA THR A 264 12.14 23.02 10.41
C THR A 264 11.15 22.93 9.26
N PHE A 265 10.24 21.96 9.34
CA PHE A 265 9.20 21.71 8.35
C PHE A 265 7.83 21.83 9.00
N THR A 266 6.88 22.37 8.25
CA THR A 266 5.48 22.42 8.66
C THR A 266 4.65 21.61 7.68
N VAL A 267 3.84 20.69 8.21
CA VAL A 267 2.83 19.94 7.47
C VAL A 267 1.48 20.53 7.81
N THR A 268 0.86 21.20 6.86
CA THR A 268 -0.41 21.88 7.07
C THR A 268 -1.54 21.09 6.42
N PRO A 269 -2.47 20.51 7.20
CA PRO A 269 -3.66 19.87 6.65
C PRO A 269 -4.59 20.91 6.01
N ALA A 270 -5.28 20.51 4.93
CA ALA A 270 -6.18 21.39 4.19
C ALA A 270 -7.50 21.64 4.95
N ASP A 271 -7.90 20.70 5.79
CA ASP A 271 -9.14 20.70 6.55
C ASP A 271 -9.01 19.86 7.84
N GLU A 272 -10.06 19.88 8.66
CA GLU A 272 -10.11 19.14 9.92
C GLU A 272 -10.08 17.62 9.72
N ALA A 273 -10.71 17.11 8.64
CA ALA A 273 -10.68 15.69 8.32
C ALA A 273 -9.25 15.23 8.02
N SER A 274 -8.49 16.01 7.25
CA SER A 274 -7.08 15.77 6.98
C SER A 274 -6.23 15.87 8.25
N ALA A 275 -6.53 16.85 9.14
CA ALA A 275 -5.83 16.98 10.42
C ALA A 275 -6.03 15.75 11.30
N ASN A 276 -7.27 15.27 11.40
CA ASN A 276 -7.63 14.08 12.18
C ASN A 276 -7.00 12.81 11.61
N ALA A 277 -6.97 12.66 10.28
CA ALA A 277 -6.49 11.46 9.61
C ALA A 277 -5.02 11.10 9.95
N LEU A 278 -4.14 12.09 10.09
CA LEU A 278 -2.73 11.87 10.48
C LEU A 278 -2.39 12.41 11.89
N GLY A 279 -3.38 12.91 12.64
CA GLY A 279 -3.16 13.53 13.95
C GLY A 279 -2.21 14.74 13.87
N LEU A 280 -2.39 15.59 12.85
CA LEU A 280 -1.56 16.77 12.58
C LEU A 280 -2.30 18.05 12.93
N HIS A 281 -2.52 18.28 14.21
CA HIS A 281 -3.13 19.50 14.74
C HIS A 281 -2.09 20.58 15.05
N GLU A 282 -2.54 21.79 15.34
CA GLU A 282 -1.68 22.88 15.77
C GLU A 282 -0.80 22.47 16.96
N GLY A 283 0.52 22.70 16.86
CA GLY A 283 1.51 22.27 17.83
C GLY A 283 2.07 20.84 17.61
N ALA A 284 1.42 20.02 16.77
CA ALA A 284 1.88 18.65 16.42
C ALA A 284 2.19 18.48 14.92
N ASN A 285 2.28 19.58 14.18
CA ASN A 285 2.46 19.61 12.73
C ASN A 285 3.84 20.16 12.28
N THR A 286 4.76 20.31 13.22
CA THR A 286 6.09 20.86 12.99
C THR A 286 7.15 19.80 13.28
N PHE A 287 8.09 19.62 12.33
CA PHE A 287 9.10 18.58 12.36
C PHE A 287 10.49 19.16 12.13
N LYS A 288 11.52 18.50 12.65
CA LYS A 288 12.91 18.95 12.56
C LYS A 288 13.76 17.93 11.82
N SER A 289 14.82 18.44 11.15
CA SER A 289 15.78 17.61 10.45
C SER A 289 16.66 16.80 11.43
N PRO A 290 17.04 15.54 11.09
CA PRO A 290 18.07 14.81 11.81
C PRO A 290 19.48 15.34 11.48
N ALA A 291 20.47 14.94 12.26
CA ALA A 291 21.87 15.12 11.90
C ALA A 291 22.28 14.14 10.80
N THR A 292 22.98 14.61 9.77
CA THR A 292 23.51 13.77 8.68
C THR A 292 24.86 14.25 8.19
N ALA A 293 25.62 13.36 7.54
CA ALA A 293 26.81 13.76 6.79
C ALA A 293 26.43 14.62 5.57
N ASP A 294 27.41 15.34 5.04
CA ASP A 294 27.28 16.17 3.84
C ASP A 294 26.71 15.37 2.66
N GLY A 295 25.65 15.89 2.04
CA GLY A 295 24.98 15.29 0.90
C GLY A 295 24.16 14.03 1.21
N THR A 296 24.12 13.60 2.48
CA THR A 296 23.37 12.41 2.91
C THR A 296 21.91 12.76 3.20
N VAL A 297 20.99 11.88 2.78
CA VAL A 297 19.55 12.02 3.02
C VAL A 297 19.23 11.68 4.48
N GLY A 298 18.59 12.60 5.17
CA GLY A 298 17.99 12.36 6.48
C GLY A 298 16.48 12.19 6.37
N LEU A 299 15.96 11.08 6.89
CA LEU A 299 14.52 10.81 6.95
C LEU A 299 13.91 11.36 8.23
N ILE A 300 12.71 11.93 8.10
CA ILE A 300 11.91 12.48 9.20
C ILE A 300 10.58 11.75 9.21
N ASP A 301 10.36 10.94 10.23
CA ASP A 301 9.13 10.20 10.40
C ASP A 301 8.09 11.08 11.11
N ILE A 302 7.10 11.59 10.35
CA ILE A 302 6.04 12.47 10.87
C ILE A 302 4.93 11.69 11.57
N LEU A 303 4.92 10.38 11.44
CA LEU A 303 3.96 9.47 12.06
C LEU A 303 4.56 8.67 13.22
N ALA A 304 5.81 8.96 13.60
CA ALA A 304 6.50 8.25 14.67
C ALA A 304 5.67 8.24 15.97
N GLY A 305 5.40 7.04 16.48
CA GLY A 305 4.61 6.84 17.70
C GLY A 305 3.12 7.12 17.58
N LYS A 306 2.60 7.32 16.36
CA LYS A 306 1.17 7.46 16.06
C LYS A 306 0.61 6.17 15.49
N GLU A 307 -0.60 5.83 15.86
CA GLU A 307 -1.42 4.84 15.18
C GLU A 307 -2.27 5.58 14.15
N VAL A 308 -2.08 5.29 12.88
CA VAL A 308 -2.82 5.89 11.77
C VAL A 308 -3.49 4.78 10.97
N LYS A 309 -4.79 4.66 11.16
CA LYS A 309 -5.61 3.63 10.53
C LYS A 309 -6.69 4.24 9.67
N PHE A 310 -6.88 3.69 8.51
CA PHE A 310 -8.04 3.95 7.66
C PHE A 310 -8.94 2.73 7.66
N THR A 311 -10.24 2.98 7.54
CA THR A 311 -11.28 1.95 7.50
C THR A 311 -12.15 2.11 6.26
N GLN A 312 -13.06 1.17 6.00
CA GLN A 312 -14.07 1.31 4.93
C GLN A 312 -14.88 2.62 5.03
N ALA A 313 -15.03 3.18 6.22
CA ALA A 313 -15.70 4.48 6.40
C ALA A 313 -14.94 5.66 5.78
N ASP A 314 -13.69 5.46 5.42
CA ASP A 314 -12.85 6.46 4.74
C ASP A 314 -12.81 6.26 3.23
N ALA A 315 -13.41 5.21 2.71
CA ALA A 315 -13.47 4.94 1.27
C ALA A 315 -14.08 6.13 0.50
N GLY A 316 -13.45 6.48 -0.63
CA GLY A 316 -13.82 7.63 -1.45
C GLY A 316 -13.33 8.99 -0.93
N LYS A 317 -12.77 9.07 0.29
CA LYS A 317 -12.18 10.30 0.82
C LYS A 317 -10.78 10.55 0.27
N THR A 318 -10.41 11.83 0.22
CA THR A 318 -9.07 12.28 -0.12
C THR A 318 -8.62 13.30 0.91
N PHE A 319 -7.58 12.96 1.67
CA PHE A 319 -6.95 13.83 2.65
C PHE A 319 -5.81 14.61 1.97
N LYS A 320 -5.71 15.92 2.27
CA LYS A 320 -4.77 16.82 1.59
C LYS A 320 -3.92 17.59 2.58
N TYR A 321 -2.64 17.73 2.25
CA TYR A 321 -1.66 18.44 3.06
C TYR A 321 -0.75 19.28 2.18
N THR A 322 -0.26 20.39 2.72
CA THR A 322 0.88 21.12 2.17
C THR A 322 2.06 20.98 3.12
N VAL A 323 3.25 20.82 2.56
CA VAL A 323 4.50 20.68 3.29
C VAL A 323 5.45 21.78 2.83
N ALA A 324 5.97 22.54 3.77
CA ALA A 324 6.93 23.61 3.50
C ALA A 324 8.07 23.58 4.50
N GLU A 325 9.27 23.90 4.02
CA GLU A 325 10.40 24.18 4.88
C GLU A 325 10.35 25.65 5.34
N LYS A 326 10.69 25.88 6.60
CA LYS A 326 10.83 27.24 7.11
C LYS A 326 12.18 27.81 6.70
N ASN A 327 12.16 28.86 5.89
CA ASN A 327 13.34 29.66 5.62
C ASN A 327 13.54 30.65 6.77
N ASP A 328 14.54 30.43 7.61
CA ASP A 328 14.92 31.29 8.72
C ASP A 328 16.09 32.24 8.38
N GLY A 329 16.54 32.25 7.13
CA GLY A 329 17.52 33.19 6.60
C GLY A 329 18.94 32.99 7.12
N GLN A 330 19.34 31.76 7.44
CA GLN A 330 20.70 31.47 7.89
C GLN A 330 21.70 31.84 6.77
N PRO A 331 22.74 32.62 7.07
CA PRO A 331 23.71 33.03 6.06
C PRO A 331 24.47 31.86 5.43
N GLY A 332 24.71 31.91 4.15
CA GLY A 332 25.39 30.86 3.38
C GLY A 332 24.47 29.73 2.94
N TYR A 333 23.22 29.67 3.40
CA TYR A 333 22.26 28.61 3.02
C TYR A 333 21.33 29.09 1.89
N THR A 334 21.18 28.25 0.90
CA THR A 334 20.11 28.33 -0.09
C THR A 334 19.06 27.30 0.28
N TYR A 335 17.86 27.78 0.62
CA TYR A 335 16.73 26.97 1.06
C TYR A 335 15.95 26.44 -0.13
N ASP A 336 15.34 25.26 0.07
CA ASP A 336 14.30 24.77 -0.80
C ASP A 336 12.97 25.46 -0.41
N ASP A 337 12.54 26.40 -1.22
CA ASP A 337 11.35 27.23 -0.98
C ASP A 337 10.08 26.63 -1.60
N ALA A 338 10.17 25.45 -2.22
CA ALA A 338 9.04 24.79 -2.83
C ALA A 338 8.05 24.29 -1.79
N VAL A 339 6.79 24.66 -1.97
CA VAL A 339 5.67 24.07 -1.22
C VAL A 339 5.24 22.80 -1.93
N ARG A 340 5.23 21.70 -1.20
CA ARG A 340 4.81 20.40 -1.73
C ARG A 340 3.40 20.05 -1.27
N THR A 341 2.65 19.43 -2.16
CA THR A 341 1.30 18.96 -1.86
C THR A 341 1.31 17.44 -1.74
N VAL A 342 0.69 16.95 -0.68
CA VAL A 342 0.46 15.52 -0.45
C VAL A 342 -1.03 15.26 -0.48
N THR A 343 -1.44 14.25 -1.23
CA THR A 343 -2.81 13.74 -1.20
C THR A 343 -2.80 12.27 -0.84
N ILE A 344 -3.72 11.85 0.03
CA ILE A 344 -3.93 10.45 0.42
C ILE A 344 -5.37 10.10 0.05
N ALA A 345 -5.56 9.35 -1.02
CA ALA A 345 -6.87 8.88 -1.48
C ALA A 345 -7.11 7.47 -0.97
N ILE A 346 -8.28 7.24 -0.38
CA ILE A 346 -8.66 5.94 0.18
C ILE A 346 -9.68 5.29 -0.75
N ALA A 347 -9.43 4.03 -1.10
CA ALA A 347 -10.34 3.20 -1.87
C ALA A 347 -10.52 1.85 -1.17
N ASP A 348 -11.76 1.36 -1.16
CA ASP A 348 -12.12 0.02 -0.68
C ASP A 348 -12.64 -0.78 -1.87
N ASP A 349 -12.14 -2.01 -2.07
CA ASP A 349 -12.61 -2.90 -3.12
C ASP A 349 -13.90 -3.66 -2.74
N GLY A 350 -14.37 -3.48 -1.49
CA GLY A 350 -15.52 -4.19 -0.94
C GLY A 350 -15.28 -5.69 -0.70
N ALA A 351 -14.08 -6.16 -1.00
CA ALA A 351 -13.65 -7.55 -0.84
C ALA A 351 -12.54 -7.70 0.21
N GLY A 352 -12.50 -6.79 1.18
CA GLY A 352 -11.58 -6.80 2.32
C GLY A 352 -10.26 -6.08 2.10
N THR A 353 -10.06 -5.44 0.93
CA THR A 353 -8.82 -4.71 0.65
C THR A 353 -9.05 -3.20 0.63
N LEU A 354 -8.51 -2.52 1.63
CA LEU A 354 -8.43 -1.07 1.64
C LEU A 354 -7.10 -0.63 1.01
N THR A 355 -7.16 0.33 0.11
CA THR A 355 -5.98 0.91 -0.55
C THR A 355 -5.88 2.40 -0.21
N ALA A 356 -4.72 2.82 0.30
CA ALA A 356 -4.36 4.22 0.45
C ALA A 356 -3.33 4.61 -0.62
N THR A 357 -3.69 5.50 -1.52
CA THR A 357 -2.82 6.02 -2.57
C THR A 357 -2.30 7.38 -2.16
N THR A 358 -1.02 7.44 -1.81
CA THR A 358 -0.33 8.68 -1.44
C THR A 358 0.38 9.27 -2.64
N THR A 359 0.06 10.49 -3.01
CA THR A 359 0.72 11.24 -4.09
C THR A 359 1.39 12.48 -3.54
N VAL A 360 2.68 12.62 -3.80
CA VAL A 360 3.50 13.80 -3.49
C VAL A 360 3.73 14.57 -4.77
N SER A 361 3.40 15.86 -4.77
CA SER A 361 3.58 16.78 -5.91
C SER A 361 4.04 18.15 -5.44
N GLY A 362 4.47 19.00 -6.40
CA GLY A 362 5.08 20.29 -6.11
C GLY A 362 6.62 20.20 -6.10
N GLY A 363 7.29 21.29 -6.46
CA GLY A 363 8.71 21.28 -6.81
C GLY A 363 8.90 21.05 -8.31
N SER A 364 10.12 20.76 -8.73
CA SER A 364 10.49 20.59 -10.14
C SER A 364 10.24 19.18 -10.68
N ASP A 365 9.90 18.22 -9.82
CA ASP A 365 9.86 16.81 -10.16
C ASP A 365 8.44 16.33 -10.51
N ARG A 366 8.40 15.23 -11.28
CA ARG A 366 7.14 14.52 -11.55
C ARG A 366 6.51 14.05 -10.24
N PRO A 367 5.15 14.10 -10.12
CA PRO A 367 4.47 13.54 -8.95
C PRO A 367 4.88 12.09 -8.67
N LEU A 368 5.17 11.80 -7.42
CA LEU A 368 5.48 10.45 -6.94
C LEU A 368 4.24 9.86 -6.27
N THR A 369 3.91 8.63 -6.61
CA THR A 369 2.75 7.93 -6.06
C THR A 369 3.17 6.62 -5.41
N THR A 370 2.68 6.39 -4.19
CA THR A 370 2.90 5.15 -3.42
C THR A 370 1.55 4.58 -2.99
N GLU A 371 1.34 3.29 -3.18
CA GLU A 371 0.13 2.59 -2.77
C GLU A 371 0.41 1.68 -1.56
N TYR A 372 -0.48 1.75 -0.58
CA TYR A 372 -0.50 0.89 0.60
C TYR A 372 -1.80 0.10 0.62
N LYS A 373 -1.74 -1.20 0.92
CA LYS A 373 -2.90 -2.11 0.86
C LYS A 373 -3.02 -2.95 2.12
N THR A 374 -4.25 -3.20 2.54
CA THR A 374 -4.57 -4.15 3.62
C THR A 374 -3.89 -5.49 3.37
N GLY A 375 -3.22 -6.03 4.39
CA GLY A 375 -2.61 -7.35 4.35
C GLY A 375 -1.36 -7.46 3.46
N ALA A 376 -0.95 -6.41 2.75
CA ALA A 376 0.30 -6.39 2.02
C ALA A 376 1.49 -6.19 2.97
N SER A 377 2.68 -6.66 2.54
CA SER A 377 3.93 -6.31 3.22
C SER A 377 4.14 -4.80 3.18
N ALA A 378 4.78 -4.27 4.23
CA ALA A 378 5.16 -2.87 4.25
C ALA A 378 6.00 -2.51 3.01
N VAL A 379 5.67 -1.40 2.37
CA VAL A 379 6.39 -0.85 1.22
C VAL A 379 7.24 0.34 1.66
N GLU A 380 8.10 0.84 0.76
CA GLU A 380 8.83 2.07 1.04
C GLU A 380 7.86 3.21 1.32
N SER A 381 8.20 4.04 2.30
CA SER A 381 7.40 5.21 2.66
C SER A 381 7.27 6.17 1.49
N ALA A 382 6.11 6.80 1.34
CA ALA A 382 6.00 8.00 0.51
C ALA A 382 6.85 9.11 1.13
N VAL A 383 7.77 9.67 0.36
CA VAL A 383 8.75 10.64 0.86
C VAL A 383 8.53 12.00 0.21
N VAL A 384 8.46 13.04 1.04
CA VAL A 384 8.44 14.45 0.61
C VAL A 384 9.86 15.00 0.69
N PRO A 385 10.57 15.19 -0.43
CA PRO A 385 11.97 15.56 -0.43
C PRO A 385 12.18 17.07 -0.30
N PHE A 386 13.20 17.48 0.46
CA PHE A 386 13.71 18.85 0.52
C PHE A 386 15.24 18.86 0.42
N GLY A 387 15.79 19.77 -0.37
CA GLY A 387 17.21 19.88 -0.61
C GLY A 387 17.72 21.30 -0.41
N ASN A 388 18.64 21.51 0.55
CA ASN A 388 19.33 22.78 0.71
C ASN A 388 20.79 22.64 0.28
N SER A 389 21.40 23.77 -0.05
CA SER A 389 22.85 23.87 -0.22
C SER A 389 23.42 24.91 0.71
N TYR A 390 24.68 24.69 1.09
CA TYR A 390 25.48 25.64 1.82
C TYR A 390 26.68 26.02 0.98
N SER A 391 26.94 27.30 0.89
CA SER A 391 28.14 27.86 0.26
C SER A 391 28.76 28.90 1.16
N ALA A 392 30.09 28.95 1.15
CA ALA A 392 30.87 29.94 1.85
C ALA A 392 32.08 30.31 1.01
N SER A 393 32.53 31.54 1.13
CA SER A 393 33.71 32.02 0.41
C SER A 393 34.61 32.90 1.28
N THR A 394 35.87 33.05 0.86
CA THR A 394 36.81 34.01 1.44
C THR A 394 36.62 35.44 0.87
N ASP A 395 35.71 35.63 -0.07
CA ASP A 395 35.36 36.98 -0.55
C ASP A 395 34.66 37.77 0.56
N SER A 396 34.80 39.11 0.46
CA SER A 396 34.21 39.99 1.48
C SER A 396 32.74 39.66 1.75
N PRO A 397 32.35 39.43 3.02
CA PRO A 397 33.05 39.68 4.29
C PRO A 397 34.02 38.59 4.76
N GLY A 398 34.29 37.54 3.98
CA GLY A 398 35.30 36.52 4.29
C GLY A 398 36.73 37.07 4.30
N THR A 399 37.71 36.21 4.59
CA THR A 399 39.10 36.60 4.68
C THR A 399 39.97 35.67 3.83
N PRO A 400 40.47 36.13 2.66
CA PRO A 400 41.41 35.37 1.84
C PRO A 400 42.82 35.32 2.45
N ALA A 401 43.62 34.35 2.02
CA ALA A 401 45.00 34.21 2.50
C ALA A 401 45.95 35.15 1.79
N LYS A 402 46.61 36.04 2.53
CA LYS A 402 47.64 36.92 2.00
C LYS A 402 49.00 36.24 2.10
N VAL A 403 49.62 35.90 0.98
CA VAL A 403 50.94 35.24 0.93
C VAL A 403 52.01 36.22 0.58
N VAL A 404 52.97 36.38 1.46
CA VAL A 404 54.12 37.30 1.28
C VAL A 404 55.41 36.60 1.66
N ALA A 405 56.50 37.00 1.00
CA ALA A 405 57.84 36.50 1.31
C ALA A 405 58.86 37.67 1.14
N THR A 406 60.04 37.43 1.71
CA THR A 406 61.20 38.34 1.54
C THR A 406 62.11 37.79 0.46
N LYS A 407 62.63 38.65 -0.41
CA LYS A 407 63.77 38.34 -1.33
C LYS A 407 65.04 39.00 -0.85
N LYS A 408 66.08 38.17 -0.71
CA LYS A 408 67.42 38.62 -0.36
C LYS A 408 68.40 38.31 -1.53
N LEU A 409 69.26 39.25 -1.89
CA LEU A 409 70.37 39.05 -2.80
C LEU A 409 71.63 39.50 -2.07
N THR A 410 72.62 38.60 -1.99
CA THR A 410 73.96 38.91 -1.41
C THR A 410 74.92 39.07 -2.56
N GLY A 411 75.90 39.99 -2.42
CA GLY A 411 76.96 40.24 -3.42
C GLY A 411 76.76 41.47 -4.27
N ARG A 412 75.56 41.92 -4.53
CA ARG A 412 75.23 43.20 -5.17
C ARG A 412 73.85 43.72 -4.78
N PRO A 413 73.48 44.97 -5.03
CA PRO A 413 72.15 45.50 -4.87
C PRO A 413 71.16 44.79 -5.82
N MET A 414 69.93 44.51 -5.30
CA MET A 414 68.84 43.92 -6.03
C MET A 414 67.95 44.97 -6.70
N ALA A 415 67.59 44.77 -7.96
CA ALA A 415 66.62 45.61 -8.65
C ALA A 415 65.19 45.17 -8.44
N ASN A 416 64.19 46.06 -8.55
CA ASN A 416 62.80 45.75 -8.58
C ASN A 416 62.44 45.01 -9.88
N GLY A 417 61.66 43.95 -9.79
CA GLY A 417 61.24 43.17 -10.95
C GLY A 417 62.26 42.18 -11.47
N GLU A 418 63.39 42.01 -10.78
CA GLU A 418 64.54 41.23 -11.25
C GLU A 418 64.28 39.71 -11.16
N PHE A 419 63.57 39.27 -10.12
CA PHE A 419 63.32 37.85 -9.84
C PHE A 419 61.85 37.53 -9.99
N TYR A 420 61.56 36.33 -10.55
CA TYR A 420 60.22 35.85 -10.81
C TYR A 420 59.89 34.67 -9.87
N PHE A 421 58.66 34.66 -9.36
CA PHE A 421 58.21 33.67 -8.36
C PHE A 421 56.84 33.16 -8.72
N GLY A 422 56.54 31.94 -8.30
CA GLY A 422 55.24 31.31 -8.42
C GLY A 422 54.87 30.50 -7.18
N ILE A 423 53.59 30.17 -7.05
CA ILE A 423 53.09 29.20 -6.07
C ILE A 423 52.55 28.02 -6.83
N ALA A 424 52.96 26.81 -6.44
CA ALA A 424 52.39 25.54 -6.90
C ALA A 424 51.78 24.76 -5.74
N TYR A 425 50.89 23.82 -6.04
CA TYR A 425 50.50 22.82 -5.04
C TYR A 425 51.72 21.96 -4.67
N ALA A 426 51.78 21.51 -3.42
CA ALA A 426 52.90 20.70 -2.95
C ALA A 426 53.11 19.44 -3.81
N GLY A 427 54.35 19.26 -4.30
CA GLY A 427 54.70 18.16 -5.20
C GLY A 427 54.48 18.46 -6.69
N GLU A 428 53.94 19.63 -7.04
CA GLU A 428 53.75 20.09 -8.41
C GLU A 428 54.82 21.16 -8.75
N THR A 429 55.09 21.32 -10.03
CA THR A 429 56.11 22.27 -10.52
C THR A 429 55.50 23.44 -11.32
N GLU A 430 54.23 23.32 -11.67
CA GLU A 430 53.52 24.34 -12.43
C GLU A 430 52.87 25.36 -11.48
N ALA A 431 53.10 26.63 -11.75
CA ALA A 431 52.50 27.68 -10.93
C ALA A 431 51.00 27.76 -11.12
N ILE A 432 50.29 28.01 -10.03
CA ILE A 432 48.86 28.30 -10.06
C ILE A 432 48.64 29.62 -10.80
N ASP A 433 47.69 29.66 -11.68
CA ASP A 433 47.33 30.86 -12.44
C ASP A 433 47.13 32.08 -11.55
N GLY A 434 47.70 33.20 -11.95
CA GLY A 434 47.64 34.46 -11.21
C GLY A 434 48.62 34.59 -10.03
N THR A 435 49.44 33.53 -9.74
CA THR A 435 50.44 33.60 -8.67
C THR A 435 51.86 33.99 -9.14
N CYS A 436 52.08 34.17 -10.44
CA CYS A 436 53.35 34.63 -10.96
C CYS A 436 53.59 36.10 -10.64
N VAL A 437 54.64 36.39 -9.89
CA VAL A 437 54.96 37.76 -9.40
C VAL A 437 56.46 38.02 -9.46
N THR A 438 56.86 39.30 -9.28
CA THR A 438 58.24 39.68 -9.16
C THR A 438 58.53 40.33 -7.80
N ASN A 439 59.80 40.47 -7.45
CA ASN A 439 60.22 41.21 -6.25
C ASN A 439 60.01 42.72 -6.40
N PHE A 440 59.62 43.38 -5.31
CA PHE A 440 59.54 44.84 -5.21
C PHE A 440 59.99 45.27 -3.81
N ASN A 441 61.00 46.13 -3.74
CA ASN A 441 61.63 46.61 -2.50
C ASN A 441 61.99 45.47 -1.53
N GLY A 442 62.55 44.35 -2.05
CA GLY A 442 62.92 43.20 -1.26
C GLY A 442 61.74 42.34 -0.77
N GLN A 443 60.52 42.63 -1.22
CA GLN A 443 59.36 41.84 -0.92
C GLN A 443 58.87 41.07 -2.15
N VAL A 444 58.22 39.90 -1.91
CA VAL A 444 57.48 39.11 -2.89
C VAL A 444 56.06 39.01 -2.39
N SER A 445 55.10 39.61 -3.08
CA SER A 445 53.69 39.56 -2.71
C SER A 445 52.94 38.77 -3.76
N PHE A 446 52.53 37.57 -3.41
CA PHE A 446 51.75 36.67 -4.29
C PHE A 446 50.27 37.07 -4.42
N GLY A 447 49.84 38.15 -3.74
CA GLY A 447 48.44 38.55 -3.69
C GLY A 447 47.63 37.78 -2.69
N TRP A 448 46.35 37.59 -3.02
CA TRP A 448 45.40 36.93 -2.15
C TRP A 448 44.99 35.60 -2.78
N LEU A 449 45.05 34.50 -2.00
CA LEU A 449 44.48 33.22 -2.39
C LEU A 449 43.02 33.15 -1.88
N HIS A 450 42.11 33.08 -2.83
CA HIS A 450 40.67 33.00 -2.58
C HIS A 450 40.21 31.55 -2.61
N TYR A 451 39.20 31.24 -1.81
CA TYR A 451 38.61 29.93 -1.72
C TYR A 451 37.10 30.06 -1.58
N ASP A 452 36.39 29.13 -2.16
CA ASP A 452 34.99 28.84 -1.89
C ASP A 452 34.79 27.34 -1.59
N THR A 453 33.60 26.98 -1.13
CA THR A 453 33.29 25.61 -0.75
C THR A 453 33.35 24.63 -1.93
N GLU A 454 33.06 25.07 -3.16
CA GLU A 454 33.12 24.24 -4.37
C GLU A 454 34.59 23.97 -4.75
N MET A 455 35.40 25.03 -4.80
CA MET A 455 36.83 24.90 -5.02
C MET A 455 37.49 23.99 -4.00
N LEU A 456 37.17 24.15 -2.71
CA LEU A 456 37.71 23.32 -1.63
C LEU A 456 37.30 21.85 -1.80
N ALA A 457 36.06 21.55 -2.20
CA ALA A 457 35.62 20.18 -2.48
C ALA A 457 36.41 19.57 -3.67
N ASN A 458 36.67 20.36 -4.71
CA ASN A 458 37.47 19.94 -5.86
C ASN A 458 38.91 19.67 -5.46
N LEU A 459 39.52 20.53 -4.61
CA LEU A 459 40.86 20.32 -4.09
C LEU A 459 40.99 19.05 -3.23
N VAL A 460 39.96 18.73 -2.41
CA VAL A 460 39.92 17.48 -1.65
C VAL A 460 39.84 16.29 -2.59
N SER A 461 38.97 16.33 -3.58
CA SER A 461 38.80 15.28 -4.58
C SER A 461 40.09 15.03 -5.40
N ALA A 462 40.86 16.09 -5.66
CA ALA A 462 42.13 16.01 -6.34
C ALA A 462 43.31 15.61 -5.44
N GLY A 463 43.06 15.35 -4.13
CA GLY A 463 44.12 15.04 -3.18
C GLY A 463 45.04 16.23 -2.80
N ARG A 464 44.68 17.46 -3.16
CA ARG A 464 45.44 18.68 -2.89
C ARG A 464 45.09 19.37 -1.58
N ALA A 465 43.94 18.99 -0.97
CA ALA A 465 43.49 19.48 0.32
C ALA A 465 43.08 18.33 1.24
N ILE A 466 43.31 18.50 2.54
CA ILE A 466 42.83 17.60 3.57
C ILE A 466 41.69 18.31 4.32
N ARG A 467 40.49 17.73 4.30
CA ARG A 467 39.37 18.20 5.10
C ARG A 467 39.41 17.56 6.47
N THR A 468 39.19 18.34 7.51
CA THR A 468 39.03 17.87 8.90
C THR A 468 37.84 18.57 9.52
N ASP A 469 37.19 17.91 10.46
CA ASP A 469 36.16 18.48 11.31
C ASP A 469 36.71 18.51 12.75
N ALA A 470 36.91 19.69 13.28
CA ALA A 470 37.45 19.88 14.62
C ALA A 470 36.68 21.01 15.32
N ASP A 471 36.25 20.74 16.56
CA ASP A 471 35.48 21.69 17.37
C ASP A 471 34.18 22.16 16.68
N GLY A 472 33.56 21.28 15.86
CA GLY A 472 32.35 21.59 15.09
C GLY A 472 32.57 22.57 13.94
N LYS A 473 33.83 22.86 13.56
CA LYS A 473 34.18 23.69 12.42
C LYS A 473 34.86 22.87 11.34
N LEU A 474 34.40 23.03 10.11
CA LEU A 474 35.06 22.46 8.95
C LEU A 474 36.36 23.23 8.67
N ARG A 475 37.45 22.52 8.43
CA ARG A 475 38.75 23.05 8.11
C ARG A 475 39.33 22.31 6.92
N TRP A 476 40.03 23.04 6.07
CA TRP A 476 40.82 22.49 4.98
C TRP A 476 42.27 22.92 5.14
N THR A 477 43.16 22.00 4.93
CA THR A 477 44.61 22.29 4.91
C THR A 477 45.11 22.01 3.50
N ILE A 478 45.58 23.03 2.84
CA ILE A 478 46.16 22.97 1.50
C ILE A 478 47.64 23.22 1.62
N SER A 479 48.47 22.33 1.06
CA SER A 479 49.93 22.46 1.08
C SER A 479 50.44 23.06 -0.23
N TYR A 480 51.31 24.03 -0.10
CA TYR A 480 51.88 24.77 -1.22
C TYR A 480 53.41 24.81 -1.17
N THR A 481 54.01 25.01 -2.32
CA THR A 481 55.43 25.38 -2.48
C THR A 481 55.50 26.71 -3.23
N ALA A 482 56.07 27.72 -2.58
CA ALA A 482 56.48 28.95 -3.28
C ALA A 482 57.89 28.74 -3.83
N PHE A 483 58.11 29.10 -5.04
CA PHE A 483 59.38 28.88 -5.73
C PHE A 483 59.78 30.07 -6.61
N GLU A 484 61.10 30.20 -6.82
CA GLU A 484 61.73 31.13 -7.73
C GLU A 484 62.00 30.45 -9.07
N TYR A 485 61.81 31.14 -10.18
CA TYR A 485 62.14 30.67 -11.54
C TYR A 485 63.63 30.70 -11.75
N THR A 486 64.36 29.72 -11.22
CA THR A 486 65.82 29.68 -11.24
C THR A 486 66.46 29.56 -12.64
N ASN A 487 65.67 29.02 -13.59
CA ASN A 487 66.10 28.97 -15.01
C ASN A 487 66.36 30.35 -15.66
N LEU A 488 65.80 31.41 -15.08
CA LEU A 488 66.02 32.77 -15.52
C LEU A 488 67.30 33.39 -14.94
N LEU A 489 67.97 32.67 -14.03
CA LEU A 489 69.21 33.12 -13.37
C LEU A 489 70.49 32.61 -14.06
N ALA A 490 70.34 31.75 -15.08
CA ALA A 490 71.47 31.26 -15.87
C ALA A 490 72.20 32.43 -16.50
N ASP A 491 73.48 32.38 -16.50
CA ASP A 491 74.35 33.36 -17.08
C ASP A 491 74.38 34.77 -16.39
N GLN A 492 73.72 34.90 -15.21
CA GLN A 492 73.74 36.18 -14.46
C GLN A 492 74.73 36.23 -13.26
N GLY A 493 75.47 35.16 -13.06
CA GLY A 493 76.35 35.01 -11.90
C GLY A 493 75.63 34.91 -10.57
N ILE A 494 74.34 34.50 -10.61
CA ILE A 494 73.46 34.36 -9.45
C ILE A 494 73.19 32.87 -9.16
N THR A 495 73.48 32.47 -7.95
CA THR A 495 73.14 31.15 -7.46
C THR A 495 71.96 31.26 -6.50
N ALA A 496 70.95 30.49 -6.74
CA ALA A 496 69.78 30.38 -5.83
C ALA A 496 70.18 29.53 -4.60
N ALA A 497 70.42 30.19 -3.48
CA ALA A 497 70.74 29.50 -2.23
C ALA A 497 69.49 28.92 -1.51
N LYS A 498 68.38 29.63 -1.65
CA LYS A 498 67.06 29.17 -1.14
C LYS A 498 65.96 29.49 -2.16
N PRO A 499 65.83 28.63 -3.17
CA PRO A 499 64.94 28.89 -4.28
C PRO A 499 63.46 28.63 -4.01
N SER A 500 63.14 27.97 -2.91
CA SER A 500 61.74 27.63 -2.57
C SER A 500 61.56 27.47 -1.07
N PHE A 501 60.32 27.56 -0.64
CA PHE A 501 59.86 27.16 0.70
C PHE A 501 58.44 26.60 0.61
N SER A 502 58.13 25.66 1.50
CA SER A 502 56.79 25.06 1.65
C SER A 502 56.02 25.78 2.74
N PHE A 503 54.72 25.93 2.52
CA PHE A 503 53.80 26.49 3.49
C PHE A 503 52.42 25.82 3.32
N LYS A 504 51.54 26.05 4.28
CA LYS A 504 50.15 25.59 4.22
C LYS A 504 49.23 26.80 4.24
N VAL A 505 48.04 26.63 3.69
CA VAL A 505 46.92 27.53 3.96
C VAL A 505 45.86 26.72 4.71
N ILE A 506 45.46 27.23 5.86
CA ILE A 506 44.38 26.67 6.67
C ILE A 506 43.16 27.53 6.38
N VAL A 507 42.13 26.91 5.78
CA VAL A 507 40.84 27.53 5.52
C VAL A 507 39.83 27.02 6.53
N VAL A 508 39.13 27.91 7.23
CA VAL A 508 38.13 27.59 8.26
C VAL A 508 36.78 28.12 7.82
N ASP A 509 35.76 27.25 7.88
CA ASP A 509 34.35 27.63 7.72
C ASP A 509 33.85 28.27 9.02
N ASN A 510 33.41 29.53 8.93
CA ASN A 510 32.88 30.28 10.06
C ASN A 510 31.42 29.89 10.38
N GLY A 511 30.72 29.17 9.46
CA GLY A 511 29.35 28.70 9.62
C GLY A 511 28.28 29.74 9.26
N ASP A 512 28.70 30.88 8.72
CA ASP A 512 27.86 32.05 8.39
C ASP A 512 27.97 32.46 6.92
N GLY A 513 28.36 31.53 6.05
CA GLY A 513 28.62 31.79 4.62
C GLY A 513 29.97 32.39 4.34
N THR A 514 30.83 32.58 5.34
CA THR A 514 32.18 33.10 5.17
C THR A 514 33.26 32.07 5.49
N LEU A 515 34.39 32.19 4.80
CA LEU A 515 35.60 31.43 5.07
C LEU A 515 36.70 32.37 5.55
N THR A 516 37.56 31.88 6.44
CA THR A 516 38.79 32.53 6.83
C THR A 516 39.98 31.68 6.40
N ALA A 517 40.83 32.21 5.52
CA ALA A 517 42.05 31.54 5.05
C ALA A 517 43.30 32.20 5.65
N THR A 518 44.16 31.38 6.29
CA THR A 518 45.37 31.86 6.96
C THR A 518 46.56 31.05 6.48
N PRO A 519 47.64 31.72 5.98
CA PRO A 519 48.86 31.03 5.65
C PRO A 519 49.59 30.58 6.93
N ASP A 520 50.11 29.38 6.93
CA ASP A 520 50.93 28.79 8.01
C ASP A 520 52.28 28.38 7.42
N TYR A 521 53.32 29.07 7.82
CA TYR A 521 54.69 28.82 7.41
C TYR A 521 55.44 27.85 8.29
N GLY A 522 54.77 27.23 9.30
CA GLY A 522 55.39 26.26 10.23
C GLY A 522 56.54 26.82 11.06
N GLY A 523 56.51 28.11 11.36
CA GLY A 523 57.58 28.81 12.08
C GLY A 523 58.83 29.10 11.24
N THR A 524 58.79 28.80 9.94
CA THR A 524 59.87 29.10 8.99
C THR A 524 59.69 30.50 8.39
N GLU A 525 60.73 31.32 8.35
CA GLU A 525 60.68 32.60 7.68
C GLU A 525 60.50 32.38 6.13
N PRO A 526 59.46 32.95 5.49
CA PRO A 526 59.27 32.84 4.05
C PRO A 526 60.27 33.77 3.32
N VAL A 527 61.40 33.20 2.95
CA VAL A 527 62.48 33.95 2.32
C VAL A 527 63.06 33.20 1.12
N PHE A 528 63.34 33.94 0.07
CA PHE A 528 64.15 33.51 -1.07
C PHE A 528 65.51 34.15 -0.99
N GLU A 529 66.56 33.36 -1.12
CA GLU A 529 67.96 33.88 -1.03
C GLU A 529 68.76 33.51 -2.26
N ASN A 530 69.40 34.51 -2.85
CA ASN A 530 70.33 34.31 -3.92
C ASN A 530 71.66 34.95 -3.56
N VAL A 531 72.71 34.37 -4.11
CA VAL A 531 74.06 34.87 -3.98
C VAL A 531 74.53 35.23 -5.39
N TYR A 532 74.89 36.51 -5.57
CA TYR A 532 75.62 36.95 -6.75
C TYR A 532 77.08 36.60 -6.54
N GLY A 533 77.69 35.85 -7.47
CA GLY A 533 78.94 35.18 -7.20
C GLY A 533 80.16 35.98 -7.38
N ALA A 534 80.91 36.18 -6.27
CA ALA A 534 82.37 36.42 -6.31
C ALA A 534 83.15 35.11 -6.31
N GLU A 535 82.46 33.97 -6.07
CA GLU A 535 83.09 32.64 -6.05
C GLU A 535 82.69 31.86 -7.32
N ALA A 536 83.71 31.15 -7.85
CA ALA A 536 83.48 30.28 -9.01
C ALA A 536 82.40 29.23 -8.74
N VAL A 537 81.44 29.13 -9.62
CA VAL A 537 80.35 28.18 -9.51
C VAL A 537 80.55 27.10 -10.56
N ASN A 538 80.37 25.88 -10.14
CA ASN A 538 80.38 24.75 -11.07
C ASN A 538 78.96 24.47 -11.56
N ALA A 539 78.79 24.54 -12.88
CA ALA A 539 77.57 24.00 -13.52
C ALA A 539 77.88 22.68 -14.17
N THR A 540 76.97 21.74 -14.07
CA THR A 540 77.06 20.47 -14.80
C THR A 540 76.45 20.63 -16.16
N LEU A 541 77.28 20.42 -17.21
CA LEU A 541 76.75 20.34 -18.58
C LEU A 541 76.37 18.90 -18.88
N ALA A 542 75.11 18.68 -19.01
CA ALA A 542 74.58 17.41 -19.42
C ALA A 542 73.67 17.56 -20.63
N GLY A 543 73.79 16.71 -21.53
CA GLY A 543 72.90 16.59 -22.68
C GLY A 543 72.17 15.25 -22.70
N THR A 544 71.17 15.16 -23.50
CA THR A 544 70.52 13.86 -23.73
C THR A 544 70.49 13.58 -25.24
N LYS A 545 71.08 12.47 -25.60
CA LYS A 545 70.97 11.90 -26.95
C LYS A 545 69.75 11.02 -27.00
N LYS A 546 68.78 11.38 -27.81
CA LYS A 546 67.67 10.48 -28.13
C LYS A 546 67.86 9.92 -29.54
N LEU A 547 67.77 8.62 -29.64
CA LEU A 547 67.66 7.94 -30.91
C LEU A 547 66.19 7.59 -31.11
N GLN A 548 65.61 8.17 -32.16
CA GLN A 548 64.24 7.81 -32.54
C GLN A 548 64.31 6.68 -33.57
N ALA A 549 63.71 5.57 -33.24
CA ALA A 549 63.56 4.49 -34.19
C ALA A 549 62.40 4.80 -35.17
N ALA A 550 62.49 4.26 -36.37
CA ALA A 550 61.37 4.30 -37.28
C ALA A 550 60.21 3.46 -36.72
N GLU A 551 59.02 3.78 -37.17
CA GLU A 551 57.80 3.11 -36.69
C GLU A 551 57.91 1.56 -36.74
N GLY A 552 57.68 0.89 -35.62
CA GLY A 552 57.76 -0.57 -35.48
C GLY A 552 59.15 -1.14 -35.12
N LEU A 553 60.18 -0.32 -34.93
CA LEU A 553 61.52 -0.78 -34.53
C LEU A 553 61.84 -0.34 -33.09
N THR A 554 62.55 -1.19 -32.36
CA THR A 554 63.12 -0.81 -31.06
C THR A 554 64.38 0.05 -31.26
N PRO A 555 64.53 1.19 -30.54
CA PRO A 555 65.75 1.95 -30.62
C PRO A 555 66.97 1.09 -30.25
N ALA A 556 68.02 1.20 -31.01
CA ALA A 556 69.29 0.53 -30.72
C ALA A 556 69.91 1.09 -29.41
N ASP A 557 70.68 0.26 -28.73
CA ASP A 557 71.51 0.70 -27.62
C ASP A 557 72.50 1.78 -28.10
N ILE A 558 72.39 2.95 -27.49
CA ILE A 558 73.21 4.12 -27.88
C ILE A 558 74.41 4.34 -26.95
N ALA A 559 74.64 3.50 -25.94
CA ALA A 559 75.72 3.67 -24.98
C ALA A 559 77.08 3.83 -25.66
N GLY A 560 77.71 4.97 -25.48
CA GLY A 560 79.06 5.26 -26.02
C GLY A 560 79.13 5.41 -27.54
N LYS A 561 77.97 5.42 -28.24
CA LYS A 561 77.98 5.45 -29.71
C LYS A 561 78.01 6.85 -30.34
N PHE A 562 77.69 7.81 -29.57
CA PHE A 562 77.69 9.17 -30.03
C PHE A 562 78.70 9.98 -29.20
N THR A 563 79.62 10.62 -29.85
CA THR A 563 80.61 11.51 -29.25
C THR A 563 80.21 12.97 -29.50
N PHE A 564 80.22 13.69 -28.46
CA PHE A 564 79.89 15.13 -28.48
C PHE A 564 81.14 15.94 -28.08
N THR A 565 81.35 17.02 -28.74
CA THR A 565 82.44 17.93 -28.45
C THR A 565 81.90 19.30 -28.09
N VAL A 566 82.34 19.84 -26.99
CA VAL A 566 82.12 21.23 -26.59
C VAL A 566 83.26 22.04 -27.08
N THR A 567 82.99 23.11 -27.85
CA THR A 567 83.97 24.05 -28.33
C THR A 567 83.58 25.44 -27.85
N ALA A 568 84.58 26.21 -27.45
CA ALA A 568 84.37 27.62 -27.18
C ALA A 568 84.13 28.39 -28.46
N ASP A 569 83.07 29.20 -28.49
CA ASP A 569 82.78 30.09 -29.63
C ASP A 569 83.63 31.37 -29.54
N GLU A 570 83.98 31.79 -28.34
CA GLU A 570 84.83 32.91 -28.04
C GLU A 570 86.10 32.48 -27.29
N ALA A 571 87.21 33.13 -27.58
CA ALA A 571 88.47 32.84 -26.94
C ALA A 571 88.42 33.22 -25.43
N GLY A 572 88.66 32.25 -24.54
CA GLY A 572 88.67 32.48 -23.10
C GLY A 572 87.37 32.01 -22.39
N ALA A 573 86.40 31.58 -23.13
CA ALA A 573 85.15 31.03 -22.50
C ALA A 573 85.44 29.84 -21.59
N PRO A 574 84.88 29.81 -20.39
CA PRO A 574 85.00 28.66 -19.47
C PRO A 574 84.55 27.36 -20.14
N MET A 575 85.35 26.31 -20.00
CA MET A 575 85.11 25.00 -20.64
C MET A 575 84.84 23.93 -19.59
N PRO A 576 84.07 22.92 -19.91
CA PRO A 576 83.84 21.82 -19.00
C PRO A 576 85.07 20.96 -18.77
N GLU A 577 85.07 20.20 -17.67
CA GLU A 577 86.17 19.27 -17.31
C GLU A 577 86.53 18.34 -18.48
N ARG A 578 85.58 18.01 -19.30
CA ARG A 578 85.72 17.25 -20.52
C ARG A 578 85.16 17.99 -21.69
N THR A 579 85.97 18.31 -22.61
CA THR A 579 85.54 18.99 -23.89
C THR A 579 84.95 17.99 -24.88
N THR A 580 85.16 16.70 -24.62
CA THR A 580 84.55 15.59 -25.39
C THR A 580 83.96 14.54 -24.47
N ALA A 581 82.71 14.14 -24.72
CA ALA A 581 82.00 13.12 -23.95
C ALA A 581 81.20 12.25 -24.86
N THR A 582 80.96 10.99 -24.43
CA THR A 582 80.09 10.06 -25.12
C THR A 582 78.81 9.84 -24.27
N ASN A 583 77.72 9.52 -24.95
CA ASN A 583 76.48 9.18 -24.25
C ASN A 583 76.53 7.86 -23.56
N ASP A 584 75.84 7.75 -22.40
CA ASP A 584 75.55 6.49 -21.69
C ASP A 584 74.40 5.71 -22.38
N ALA A 585 74.00 4.58 -21.80
CA ALA A 585 72.90 3.74 -22.29
C ALA A 585 71.53 4.48 -22.24
N ALA A 586 71.32 5.42 -21.32
CA ALA A 586 70.11 6.22 -21.20
C ALA A 586 70.12 7.44 -22.16
N GLY A 587 71.22 7.61 -22.87
CA GLY A 587 71.43 8.73 -23.78
C GLY A 587 72.00 9.98 -23.09
N ASN A 588 72.38 9.94 -21.81
CA ASN A 588 72.95 11.08 -21.14
C ASN A 588 74.38 11.30 -21.60
N VAL A 589 74.73 12.57 -21.82
CA VAL A 589 76.06 13.05 -22.20
C VAL A 589 76.51 13.96 -21.07
N ASP A 590 77.52 13.56 -20.34
CA ASP A 590 78.08 14.37 -19.26
C ASP A 590 79.44 14.88 -19.58
N PHE A 591 79.56 16.24 -19.72
CA PHE A 591 80.80 16.89 -19.97
C PHE A 591 81.55 17.29 -18.66
N GLY A 592 81.00 16.95 -17.53
CA GLY A 592 81.53 17.37 -16.22
C GLY A 592 81.14 18.78 -15.86
N LYS A 593 81.93 19.34 -15.03
CA LYS A 593 81.68 20.65 -14.48
C LYS A 593 82.36 21.73 -15.35
N ILE A 594 81.64 22.85 -15.61
CA ILE A 594 82.18 24.08 -16.11
C ILE A 594 82.43 24.95 -14.89
N HIS A 595 83.61 25.49 -14.79
CA HIS A 595 84.04 26.40 -13.73
C HIS A 595 83.89 27.81 -14.19
N PHE A 596 82.92 28.56 -13.66
CA PHE A 596 82.75 29.98 -13.95
C PHE A 596 83.36 30.84 -12.86
N THR A 597 84.10 31.78 -13.24
CA THR A 597 84.70 32.80 -12.35
C THR A 597 84.02 34.15 -12.57
N LEU A 598 84.28 35.11 -11.69
CA LEU A 598 83.75 36.47 -11.84
C LEU A 598 84.23 37.13 -13.17
N GLU A 599 85.39 36.75 -13.69
CA GLU A 599 85.93 37.21 -14.95
C GLU A 599 85.14 36.70 -16.18
N ASP A 600 84.54 35.55 -15.99
CA ASP A 600 83.70 34.91 -17.04
C ASP A 600 82.32 35.60 -17.16
N LEU A 601 81.96 36.49 -16.23
CA LEU A 601 80.69 37.18 -16.17
C LEU A 601 80.69 38.58 -16.73
N ASN A 602 81.88 39.08 -17.19
CA ASN A 602 82.09 40.36 -17.81
C ASN A 602 82.38 40.12 -19.28
#